data_8a03d2be62e2a48aeb12f9b1adc176e2
#
_entry.id   8a03d2be62e2a48aeb12f9b1adc176e2
#
_cell.length_a   1.000
_cell.length_b   1.000
_cell.length_c   1.000
_cell.angle_alpha   90.00
_cell.angle_beta   90.00
_cell.angle_gamma   90.00
#
_symmetry.space_group_name_H-M   'P 1'
#
loop_
_entity.id
_entity.type
_entity.pdbx_description
1 polymer ?
#
loop_
_entity_poly.entity_id
_entity_poly.type
_entity_poly.pdbx_seq_one_letter_code
_entity_poly.pdbx_strand_id
1 'polypeptide(L)'
;MGMALDSLKAGNTTPESLVQGLAELEGQAAGEQFGQMLQQLDERGWLSYAVLPLAVVIPMVDSAELNLTEPYWTQTRLSLSRFAYQHPYEGTMVLESPLSKFRVKLLDWRASAILAQLAQPQTLGSLTPPPYLGAETAYQFLNLLWATGFLTADPEPPSLRLWEFHNLLFHSRSRLGRHDYPVTDYDLEQWSDFPAVKPPMSDKIVSLPRPNLQALMCNDATLTEAIERRRSIRGEDDDNNPISIEQLGELLYRTARVKKCVSPQEMFGKYWLKEQSILEEAGVDYGELTRRPYPGGGGMYELEIYVIVRLCQGLSQGVYHYDPLNHHLEMIFEFESDTDILTTSGYGMWNANAIAQSPQVILVITARFGRLFRKYRSIAYALVLKHVGILKQNFYLVATNMGLAPTAAGVGDSDAFAQITGLDYLEESVVGEFLLGSLPNSNVEASGLESMEVDGSEEPAEATVSASDTGLAGMELEPDSGEPEPGQTEILGNQLESVGLVAEIASAEIGESPENT
;
A
#
# COMPACT_ATOMS: atom_id res chain seq x y z
N MET A 1 7.20 43.28 11.56
CA MET A 1 6.97 42.16 10.60
C MET A 1 8.23 41.34 10.32
N GLY A 2 9.33 41.87 9.75
CA GLY A 2 10.54 41.08 9.44
C GLY A 2 11.15 40.38 10.67
N MET A 3 11.38 41.11 11.76
CA MET A 3 11.88 40.53 13.02
C MET A 3 10.97 39.44 13.61
N ALA A 4 9.65 39.58 13.48
CA ALA A 4 8.68 38.59 13.93
C ALA A 4 8.78 37.29 13.11
N LEU A 5 8.98 37.39 11.80
CA LEU A 5 9.25 36.24 10.93
C LEU A 5 10.59 35.58 11.20
N ASP A 6 11.63 36.36 11.53
CA ASP A 6 12.93 35.80 11.90
C ASP A 6 12.88 35.07 13.24
N SER A 7 12.10 35.60 14.22
CA SER A 7 11.85 34.92 15.50
C SER A 7 11.02 33.65 15.30
N LEU A 8 10.04 33.66 14.41
CA LEU A 8 9.26 32.47 14.04
C LEU A 8 10.17 31.39 13.44
N LYS A 9 11.07 31.75 12.52
CA LYS A 9 12.06 30.83 11.96
C LYS A 9 13.03 30.25 13.01
N ALA A 10 13.37 31.04 14.01
CA ALA A 10 14.25 30.60 15.09
C ALA A 10 13.62 29.60 16.06
N GLY A 11 12.28 29.49 16.07
CA GLY A 11 11.54 28.48 16.85
C GLY A 11 11.52 28.64 18.36
N ASN A 12 11.88 29.83 18.86
CA ASN A 12 11.98 30.09 20.30
C ASN A 12 10.88 31.03 20.80
N THR A 13 9.70 31.00 20.22
CA THR A 13 8.64 31.94 20.51
C THR A 13 7.27 31.30 20.34
N THR A 14 6.26 31.86 21.00
CA THR A 14 4.87 31.46 20.84
C THR A 14 4.14 32.42 19.89
N PRO A 15 3.03 31.99 19.25
CA PRO A 15 2.20 32.87 18.42
C PRO A 15 1.76 34.13 19.16
N GLU A 16 1.35 33.95 20.41
CA GLU A 16 0.84 35.02 21.27
C GLU A 16 1.94 36.04 21.56
N SER A 17 3.14 35.56 21.92
CA SER A 17 4.31 36.42 22.16
C SER A 17 4.72 37.22 20.92
N LEU A 18 4.62 36.61 19.74
CA LEU A 18 4.91 37.29 18.46
C LEU A 18 3.88 38.36 18.14
N VAL A 19 2.60 38.03 18.29
CA VAL A 19 1.49 38.97 18.05
C VAL A 19 1.56 40.14 19.02
N GLN A 20 1.77 39.86 20.31
CA GLN A 20 1.91 40.87 21.34
C GLN A 20 3.13 41.76 21.11
N GLY A 21 4.29 41.15 20.87
CA GLY A 21 5.53 41.91 20.62
C GLY A 21 5.43 42.81 19.38
N LEU A 22 4.73 42.37 18.32
CA LEU A 22 4.48 43.18 17.15
C LEU A 22 3.47 44.31 17.43
N ALA A 23 2.43 44.03 18.24
CA ALA A 23 1.48 45.02 18.65
C ALA A 23 2.13 46.13 19.50
N GLU A 24 3.06 45.80 20.37
CA GLU A 24 3.85 46.75 21.16
C GLU A 24 4.77 47.62 20.30
N LEU A 25 5.37 47.05 19.25
CA LEU A 25 6.35 47.74 18.39
C LEU A 25 5.71 48.56 17.26
N GLU A 26 4.70 48.05 16.62
CA GLU A 26 4.11 48.62 15.40
C GLU A 26 2.63 48.97 15.56
N GLY A 27 2.02 48.72 16.75
CA GLY A 27 0.65 49.02 17.09
C GLY A 27 -0.31 47.83 16.98
N GLN A 28 -1.45 47.94 17.67
CA GLN A 28 -2.44 46.85 17.80
C GLN A 28 -2.91 46.26 16.47
N ALA A 29 -3.14 47.11 15.47
CA ALA A 29 -3.58 46.66 14.14
C ALA A 29 -2.53 45.78 13.42
N ALA A 30 -1.23 46.03 13.63
CA ALA A 30 -0.16 45.23 13.08
C ALA A 30 -0.11 43.86 13.75
N GLY A 31 -0.30 43.80 15.06
CA GLY A 31 -0.40 42.53 15.82
C GLY A 31 -1.60 41.70 15.33
N GLU A 32 -2.78 42.29 15.18
CA GLU A 32 -3.98 41.60 14.70
C GLU A 32 -3.80 41.05 13.27
N GLN A 33 -3.20 41.84 12.37
CA GLN A 33 -2.91 41.40 11.00
C GLN A 33 -1.94 40.25 10.98
N PHE A 34 -0.91 40.27 11.82
CA PHE A 34 0.07 39.19 11.94
C PHE A 34 -0.57 37.92 12.51
N GLY A 35 -1.45 38.05 13.51
CA GLY A 35 -2.22 36.92 14.05
C GLY A 35 -3.09 36.25 13.00
N GLN A 36 -3.77 37.02 12.14
CA GLN A 36 -4.54 36.50 11.02
C GLN A 36 -3.66 35.78 9.99
N MET A 37 -2.46 36.31 9.73
CA MET A 37 -1.50 35.66 8.85
C MET A 37 -1.02 34.33 9.44
N LEU A 38 -0.66 34.29 10.72
CA LEU A 38 -0.27 33.05 11.40
C LEU A 38 -1.38 32.00 11.32
N GLN A 39 -2.63 32.39 11.59
CA GLN A 39 -3.78 31.50 11.46
C GLN A 39 -3.92 30.96 10.04
N GLN A 40 -3.76 31.79 9.00
CA GLN A 40 -3.81 31.34 7.60
C GLN A 40 -2.67 30.38 7.25
N LEU A 41 -1.47 30.57 7.82
CA LEU A 41 -0.33 29.66 7.64
C LEU A 41 -0.59 28.33 8.33
N ASP A 42 -1.20 28.36 9.51
CA ASP A 42 -1.56 27.15 10.28
C ASP A 42 -2.64 26.35 9.54
N GLU A 43 -3.72 26.99 9.10
CA GLU A 43 -4.79 26.37 8.32
C GLU A 43 -4.29 25.71 7.01
N ARG A 44 -3.14 26.15 6.49
CA ARG A 44 -2.48 25.56 5.32
C ARG A 44 -1.46 24.49 5.67
N GLY A 45 -1.26 24.18 6.94
CA GLY A 45 -0.23 23.24 7.38
C GLY A 45 1.21 23.72 7.14
N TRP A 46 1.44 25.04 7.09
CA TRP A 46 2.76 25.63 6.84
C TRP A 46 3.52 25.99 8.11
N LEU A 47 2.91 25.77 9.27
CA LEU A 47 3.56 25.97 10.56
C LEU A 47 3.98 24.63 11.15
N SER A 48 5.19 24.61 11.72
CA SER A 48 5.71 23.51 12.53
C SER A 48 5.69 23.90 14.01
N TYR A 49 5.55 22.92 14.88
CA TYR A 49 5.46 23.12 16.33
C TYR A 49 6.64 22.48 17.02
N ALA A 50 7.29 23.18 17.94
CA ALA A 50 8.48 22.69 18.62
C ALA A 50 8.33 22.62 20.13
N VAL A 51 8.88 21.58 20.71
CA VAL A 51 9.18 21.46 22.14
C VAL A 51 10.69 21.24 22.27
N LEU A 52 11.41 22.34 22.36
CA LEU A 52 12.87 22.30 22.42
C LEU A 52 13.36 21.86 23.82
N PRO A 53 14.44 21.09 23.91
CA PRO A 53 15.26 20.60 22.79
C PRO A 53 14.81 19.26 22.20
N LEU A 54 13.60 18.75 22.52
CA LEU A 54 13.20 17.37 22.25
C LEU A 54 12.78 17.11 20.80
N ALA A 55 11.88 17.93 20.25
CA ALA A 55 11.25 17.59 18.98
C ALA A 55 10.66 18.80 18.25
N VAL A 56 10.48 18.59 16.93
CA VAL A 56 9.69 19.45 16.05
C VAL A 56 8.64 18.58 15.35
N VAL A 57 7.39 19.05 15.37
CA VAL A 57 6.25 18.43 14.68
C VAL A 57 5.95 19.19 13.42
N ILE A 58 5.87 18.47 12.32
CA ILE A 58 5.69 18.99 10.96
C ILE A 58 4.41 18.43 10.38
N PRO A 59 3.46 19.25 9.90
CA PRO A 59 2.34 18.78 9.10
C PRO A 59 2.83 18.12 7.82
N MET A 60 2.29 16.95 7.47
CA MET A 60 2.58 16.26 6.21
C MET A 60 1.57 16.57 5.11
N VAL A 61 0.46 17.21 5.45
CA VAL A 61 -0.61 17.57 4.51
C VAL A 61 -1.31 18.84 4.98
N ASP A 62 -1.86 19.62 4.04
CA ASP A 62 -2.55 20.89 4.32
C ASP A 62 -3.78 20.73 5.23
N SER A 63 -4.36 19.54 5.29
CA SER A 63 -5.50 19.21 6.15
C SER A 63 -5.11 18.71 7.53
N ALA A 64 -3.86 18.88 7.96
CA ALA A 64 -3.42 18.55 9.31
C ALA A 64 -3.89 19.65 10.27
N GLU A 65 -4.69 19.27 11.25
CA GLU A 65 -5.19 20.16 12.29
C GLU A 65 -4.63 19.74 13.64
N LEU A 66 -3.99 20.66 14.35
CA LEU A 66 -3.48 20.44 15.69
C LEU A 66 -4.57 20.69 16.71
N ASN A 67 -4.97 19.64 17.43
CA ASN A 67 -5.95 19.76 18.51
C ASN A 67 -5.25 19.75 19.88
N LEU A 68 -5.03 20.93 20.44
CA LEU A 68 -4.32 21.12 21.71
C LEU A 68 -5.20 20.86 22.96
N THR A 69 -6.34 20.17 22.84
CA THR A 69 -7.13 19.77 24.00
C THR A 69 -6.32 18.81 24.88
N GLU A 70 -6.07 19.22 26.11
CA GLU A 70 -5.32 18.42 27.07
C GLU A 70 -6.16 17.23 27.58
N PRO A 71 -5.59 16.03 27.65
CA PRO A 71 -6.23 14.92 28.32
C PRO A 71 -6.18 15.15 29.85
N TYR A 72 -7.10 14.52 30.58
CA TYR A 72 -7.06 14.52 32.07
C TYR A 72 -5.89 13.64 32.54
N TRP A 73 -4.66 14.13 32.43
CA TRP A 73 -3.40 13.41 32.68
C TRP A 73 -3.31 12.73 34.06
N THR A 74 -4.00 13.28 35.06
CA THR A 74 -3.97 12.72 36.41
C THR A 74 -4.73 11.41 36.56
N GLN A 75 -5.66 11.14 35.64
CA GLN A 75 -6.55 9.98 35.68
C GLN A 75 -6.42 9.09 34.43
N THR A 76 -6.04 9.65 33.31
CA THR A 76 -5.96 8.94 32.04
C THR A 76 -4.60 8.25 31.91
N ARG A 77 -4.63 6.95 31.64
CA ARG A 77 -3.43 6.21 31.25
C ARG A 77 -3.28 6.29 29.75
N LEU A 78 -2.12 6.73 29.30
CA LEU A 78 -1.79 6.87 27.89
C LEU A 78 -0.62 5.95 27.54
N SER A 79 -0.66 5.43 26.34
CA SER A 79 0.43 4.67 25.72
C SER A 79 0.73 5.22 24.32
N LEU A 80 1.92 4.92 23.84
CA LEU A 80 2.25 5.14 22.43
C LEU A 80 1.32 4.25 21.59
N SER A 81 0.74 4.82 20.54
CA SER A 81 -0.06 4.04 19.59
C SER A 81 0.76 2.88 19.03
N ARG A 82 0.19 1.67 18.97
CA ARG A 82 0.84 0.50 18.34
C ARG A 82 1.12 0.69 16.85
N PHE A 83 0.58 1.73 16.25
CA PHE A 83 0.81 2.12 14.86
C PHE A 83 1.89 3.20 14.73
N ALA A 84 2.44 3.72 15.82
CA ALA A 84 3.57 4.64 15.78
C ALA A 84 4.88 3.87 15.54
N TYR A 85 5.77 4.43 14.74
CA TYR A 85 7.07 3.84 14.43
C TYR A 85 8.14 4.91 14.30
N GLN A 86 9.37 4.55 14.67
CA GLN A 86 10.53 5.42 14.52
C GLN A 86 11.43 4.89 13.41
N HIS A 87 11.94 5.80 12.58
CA HIS A 87 12.92 5.46 11.55
C HIS A 87 13.78 6.69 11.19
N PRO A 88 14.98 6.49 10.60
CA PRO A 88 15.76 7.57 10.04
C PRO A 88 15.07 8.14 8.79
N TYR A 89 15.00 9.47 8.71
CA TYR A 89 14.49 10.20 7.56
C TYR A 89 15.25 11.52 7.42
N GLU A 90 15.84 11.78 6.25
CA GLU A 90 16.63 13.00 5.97
C GLU A 90 17.68 13.33 7.06
N GLY A 91 18.40 12.31 7.50
CA GLY A 91 19.47 12.45 8.50
C GLY A 91 19.01 12.68 9.94
N THR A 92 17.71 12.61 10.21
CA THR A 92 17.12 12.78 11.55
C THR A 92 16.25 11.56 11.91
N MET A 93 16.18 11.21 13.19
CA MET A 93 15.21 10.22 13.66
C MET A 93 13.81 10.85 13.68
N VAL A 94 12.85 10.20 13.05
CA VAL A 94 11.46 10.65 13.04
C VAL A 94 10.53 9.63 13.67
N LEU A 95 9.42 10.13 14.24
CA LEU A 95 8.27 9.34 14.67
C LEU A 95 7.11 9.60 13.71
N GLU A 96 6.56 8.55 13.14
CA GLU A 96 5.40 8.59 12.25
C GLU A 96 4.33 7.59 12.65
N SER A 97 3.12 7.80 12.15
CA SER A 97 2.00 6.87 12.29
C SER A 97 1.05 6.99 11.11
N PRO A 98 0.47 5.88 10.60
CA PRO A 98 -0.60 5.95 9.60
C PRO A 98 -1.87 6.63 10.11
N LEU A 99 -2.01 6.78 11.43
CA LEU A 99 -3.14 7.49 12.06
C LEU A 99 -2.93 8.99 12.11
N SER A 100 -1.68 9.45 12.15
CA SER A 100 -1.32 10.86 12.24
C SER A 100 -1.13 11.48 10.84
N LYS A 101 -1.42 12.77 10.72
CA LYS A 101 -1.08 13.62 9.58
C LYS A 101 0.18 14.46 9.84
N PHE A 102 0.89 14.14 10.91
CA PHE A 102 2.10 14.83 11.34
C PHE A 102 3.29 13.88 11.36
N ARG A 103 4.47 14.45 11.12
CA ARG A 103 5.78 13.83 11.36
C ARG A 103 6.44 14.53 12.53
N VAL A 104 7.03 13.78 13.47
CA VAL A 104 7.77 14.33 14.59
C VAL A 104 9.26 14.09 14.38
N LYS A 105 10.04 15.15 14.11
CA LYS A 105 11.50 15.08 14.10
C LYS A 105 11.99 15.04 15.56
N LEU A 106 12.69 13.98 15.94
CA LEU A 106 13.25 13.80 17.28
C LEU A 106 14.67 14.37 17.29
N LEU A 107 14.84 15.53 17.91
CA LEU A 107 16.10 16.27 17.91
C LEU A 107 17.09 15.79 18.97
N ASP A 108 16.58 15.13 20.02
CA ASP A 108 17.34 14.68 21.18
C ASP A 108 16.94 13.26 21.57
N TRP A 109 17.92 12.43 21.97
CA TRP A 109 17.70 11.05 22.39
C TRP A 109 16.71 10.90 23.55
N ARG A 110 16.57 11.95 24.40
CA ARG A 110 15.64 11.98 25.52
C ARG A 110 14.18 11.89 25.06
N ALA A 111 13.86 12.40 23.87
CA ALA A 111 12.54 12.20 23.27
C ALA A 111 12.25 10.71 23.06
N SER A 112 13.18 9.97 22.45
CA SER A 112 13.04 8.51 22.28
C SER A 112 12.99 7.76 23.61
N ALA A 113 13.69 8.24 24.64
CA ALA A 113 13.63 7.65 25.98
C ALA A 113 12.26 7.83 26.66
N ILE A 114 11.57 8.94 26.40
CA ILE A 114 10.16 9.13 26.82
C ILE A 114 9.25 8.19 26.06
N LEU A 115 9.40 8.10 24.73
CA LEU A 115 8.59 7.19 23.89
C LEU A 115 8.72 5.73 24.34
N ALA A 116 9.92 5.29 24.72
CA ALA A 116 10.16 3.93 25.22
C ALA A 116 9.36 3.61 26.49
N GLN A 117 9.18 4.57 27.40
CA GLN A 117 8.36 4.39 28.59
C GLN A 117 6.86 4.24 28.25
N LEU A 118 6.40 4.87 27.17
CA LEU A 118 5.02 4.81 26.69
C LEU A 118 4.67 3.50 25.97
N ALA A 119 5.60 2.56 25.87
CA ALA A 119 5.28 1.19 25.40
C ALA A 119 4.28 0.47 26.32
N GLN A 120 4.14 0.94 27.56
CA GLN A 120 3.12 0.48 28.51
C GLN A 120 2.24 1.68 28.91
N PRO A 121 0.95 1.47 29.23
CA PRO A 121 0.07 2.54 29.65
C PRO A 121 0.59 3.25 30.91
N GLN A 122 0.83 4.54 30.82
CA GLN A 122 1.39 5.41 31.84
C GLN A 122 0.43 6.55 32.18
N THR A 123 0.42 6.96 33.46
CA THR A 123 -0.07 8.28 33.86
C THR A 123 1.09 9.27 33.86
N LEU A 124 0.80 10.56 33.83
CA LEU A 124 1.87 11.59 33.91
C LEU A 124 2.78 11.40 35.13
N GLY A 125 2.20 11.07 36.26
CA GLY A 125 2.95 10.89 37.52
C GLY A 125 3.81 9.62 37.59
N SER A 126 3.60 8.65 36.71
CA SER A 126 4.39 7.41 36.62
C SER A 126 5.58 7.52 35.67
N LEU A 127 5.60 8.52 34.80
CA LEU A 127 6.69 8.77 33.86
C LEU A 127 7.91 9.36 34.61
N THR A 128 9.07 8.82 34.31
CA THR A 128 10.34 9.33 34.84
C THR A 128 11.04 10.16 33.77
N PRO A 129 11.11 11.50 33.91
CA PRO A 129 11.83 12.32 32.94
C PRO A 129 13.30 11.87 32.83
N PRO A 130 13.86 11.80 31.60
CA PRO A 130 15.28 11.53 31.42
C PRO A 130 16.16 12.55 32.12
N PRO A 131 17.42 12.21 32.46
CA PRO A 131 18.35 13.12 33.12
C PRO A 131 18.48 14.46 32.37
N TYR A 132 18.55 15.54 33.16
CA TYR A 132 18.70 16.92 32.67
C TYR A 132 17.53 17.41 31.78
N LEU A 133 16.34 16.82 31.92
CA LEU A 133 15.12 17.28 31.30
C LEU A 133 14.14 17.76 32.36
N GLY A 134 13.62 18.98 32.21
CA GLY A 134 12.56 19.50 33.05
C GLY A 134 11.27 18.72 32.92
N ALA A 135 10.52 18.53 34.00
CA ALA A 135 9.21 17.86 33.96
C ALA A 135 8.23 18.60 33.05
N GLU A 136 8.30 19.92 33.01
CA GLU A 136 7.47 20.76 32.15
C GLU A 136 7.73 20.48 30.67
N THR A 137 8.99 20.40 30.23
CA THR A 137 9.34 20.08 28.83
C THR A 137 8.87 18.68 28.45
N ALA A 138 8.99 17.71 29.36
CA ALA A 138 8.46 16.37 29.14
C ALA A 138 6.93 16.38 28.99
N TYR A 139 6.24 17.13 29.83
CA TYR A 139 4.79 17.30 29.78
C TYR A 139 4.33 17.90 28.46
N GLN A 140 4.96 18.98 28.00
CA GLN A 140 4.64 19.61 26.73
C GLN A 140 4.89 18.71 25.53
N PHE A 141 5.94 17.91 25.56
CA PHE A 141 6.19 16.90 24.54
C PHE A 141 5.07 15.86 24.49
N LEU A 142 4.58 15.40 25.64
CA LEU A 142 3.45 14.47 25.71
C LEU A 142 2.14 15.10 25.20
N ASN A 143 1.88 16.36 25.53
CA ASN A 143 0.73 17.09 25.01
C ASN A 143 0.80 17.21 23.48
N LEU A 144 1.96 17.50 22.94
CA LEU A 144 2.16 17.58 21.49
C LEU A 144 1.94 16.23 20.81
N LEU A 145 2.43 15.13 21.40
CA LEU A 145 2.18 13.78 20.89
C LEU A 145 0.71 13.39 20.97
N TRP A 146 0.00 13.81 22.03
CA TRP A 146 -1.44 13.60 22.14
C TRP A 146 -2.21 14.39 21.08
N ALA A 147 -1.95 15.67 20.94
CA ALA A 147 -2.59 16.57 19.99
C ALA A 147 -2.39 16.13 18.53
N THR A 148 -1.32 15.44 18.24
CA THR A 148 -0.96 14.94 16.92
C THR A 148 -1.33 13.47 16.67
N GLY A 149 -1.99 12.83 17.64
CA GLY A 149 -2.54 11.48 17.51
C GLY A 149 -1.53 10.34 17.59
N PHE A 150 -0.37 10.57 18.25
CA PHE A 150 0.61 9.51 18.51
C PHE A 150 0.34 8.72 19.78
N LEU A 151 -0.40 9.32 20.73
CA LEU A 151 -0.80 8.65 21.95
C LEU A 151 -2.23 8.12 21.85
N THR A 152 -2.49 7.05 22.59
CA THR A 152 -3.81 6.42 22.70
C THR A 152 -4.17 6.23 24.17
N ALA A 153 -5.47 6.34 24.47
CA ALA A 153 -6.06 5.95 25.72
C ALA A 153 -6.78 4.60 25.55
N ASP A 154 -6.76 3.77 26.58
CA ASP A 154 -7.55 2.54 26.59
C ASP A 154 -9.05 2.83 26.82
N PRO A 155 -9.96 2.09 26.16
CA PRO A 155 -9.73 1.07 25.13
C PRO A 155 -9.59 1.62 23.72
N GLU A 156 -8.83 0.90 22.86
CA GLU A 156 -8.72 1.20 21.45
C GLU A 156 -10.09 1.08 20.74
N PRO A 157 -10.42 2.00 19.79
CA PRO A 157 -11.67 1.92 19.03
C PRO A 157 -11.88 0.56 18.33
N PRO A 158 -13.10 0.00 18.30
CA PRO A 158 -13.37 -1.31 17.70
C PRO A 158 -12.92 -1.43 16.23
N SER A 159 -13.07 -0.36 15.44
CA SER A 159 -12.65 -0.32 14.02
C SER A 159 -11.14 -0.46 13.86
N LEU A 160 -10.36 0.00 14.83
CA LEU A 160 -8.90 -0.05 14.75
C LEU A 160 -8.35 -1.44 15.15
N ARG A 161 -9.05 -2.19 15.98
CA ARG A 161 -8.64 -3.52 16.44
C ARG A 161 -8.43 -4.55 15.33
N LEU A 162 -9.13 -4.37 14.19
CA LEU A 162 -9.04 -5.27 13.03
C LEU A 162 -7.79 -5.02 12.16
N TRP A 163 -7.10 -3.90 12.36
CA TRP A 163 -5.94 -3.56 11.57
C TRP A 163 -4.65 -4.11 12.18
N GLU A 164 -3.87 -4.82 11.36
CA GLU A 164 -2.47 -5.07 11.67
C GLU A 164 -1.61 -3.86 11.31
N PHE A 165 -0.48 -3.69 12.00
CA PHE A 165 0.43 -2.54 11.82
C PHE A 165 0.83 -2.35 10.35
N HIS A 166 1.38 -3.40 9.73
CA HIS A 166 1.88 -3.34 8.37
C HIS A 166 0.77 -3.09 7.34
N ASN A 167 -0.44 -3.62 7.55
CA ASN A 167 -1.57 -3.42 6.65
C ASN A 167 -2.05 -1.96 6.67
N LEU A 168 -2.18 -1.36 7.85
CA LEU A 168 -2.60 0.04 7.98
C LEU A 168 -1.51 0.99 7.46
N LEU A 169 -0.24 0.70 7.73
CA LEU A 169 0.88 1.47 7.21
C LEU A 169 0.89 1.45 5.69
N PHE A 170 0.81 0.26 5.07
CA PHE A 170 0.78 0.12 3.62
C PHE A 170 -0.44 0.82 2.99
N HIS A 171 -1.63 0.64 3.57
CA HIS A 171 -2.83 1.33 3.11
C HIS A 171 -2.67 2.85 3.14
N SER A 172 -2.21 3.39 4.26
CA SER A 172 -2.02 4.84 4.43
C SER A 172 -0.97 5.40 3.46
N ARG A 173 0.20 4.75 3.34
CA ARG A 173 1.32 5.24 2.55
C ARG A 173 1.15 5.03 1.03
N SER A 174 0.27 4.14 0.61
CA SER A 174 -0.07 3.92 -0.80
C SER A 174 -1.25 4.76 -1.31
N ARG A 175 -1.79 5.69 -0.49
CA ARG A 175 -2.92 6.56 -0.81
C ARG A 175 -2.60 7.99 -0.42
N LEU A 176 -3.09 8.96 -1.19
CA LEU A 176 -2.95 10.38 -0.85
C LEU A 176 -3.81 10.79 0.35
N GLY A 177 -3.46 11.93 0.98
CA GLY A 177 -4.25 12.61 1.99
C GLY A 177 -3.79 12.42 3.45
N ARG A 178 -2.73 11.62 3.69
CA ARG A 178 -2.19 11.41 5.04
C ARG A 178 -0.67 11.50 5.16
N HIS A 179 0.02 11.81 4.07
CA HIS A 179 1.49 11.89 4.03
C HIS A 179 1.94 12.77 2.87
N ASP A 180 3.18 13.22 2.93
CA ASP A 180 3.91 14.02 1.95
C ASP A 180 4.83 13.21 1.03
N TYR A 181 4.91 11.89 1.19
CA TYR A 181 5.74 11.04 0.33
C TYR A 181 5.30 11.14 -1.13
N PRO A 182 6.24 11.33 -2.07
CA PRO A 182 5.91 11.48 -3.48
C PRO A 182 5.23 10.21 -4.03
N VAL A 183 4.18 10.40 -4.82
CA VAL A 183 3.46 9.30 -5.51
C VAL A 183 4.30 8.77 -6.66
N THR A 184 4.88 9.71 -7.42
CA THR A 184 5.76 9.46 -8.56
C THR A 184 6.96 10.38 -8.44
N ASP A 185 8.11 9.84 -8.76
CA ASP A 185 9.36 10.58 -8.86
C ASP A 185 10.35 9.73 -9.65
N TYR A 186 11.11 10.36 -10.56
CA TYR A 186 12.10 9.65 -11.33
C TYR A 186 13.38 9.48 -10.53
N ASP A 187 13.81 8.23 -10.33
CA ASP A 187 15.14 7.94 -9.81
C ASP A 187 16.17 8.04 -10.93
N LEU A 188 16.60 9.26 -11.20
CA LEU A 188 17.53 9.53 -12.30
C LEU A 188 18.94 9.02 -12.00
N GLU A 189 19.33 8.95 -10.73
CA GLU A 189 20.66 8.47 -10.31
C GLU A 189 20.77 6.95 -10.42
N GLN A 190 19.67 6.24 -10.13
CA GLN A 190 19.60 4.78 -10.19
C GLN A 190 18.83 4.28 -11.42
N TRP A 191 18.70 5.13 -12.45
CA TRP A 191 18.08 4.72 -13.69
C TRP A 191 18.95 3.71 -14.42
N SER A 192 18.87 2.47 -13.98
CA SER A 192 19.61 1.35 -14.56
C SER A 192 18.83 0.69 -15.69
N ASP A 193 19.52 -0.13 -16.45
CA ASP A 193 18.97 -0.90 -17.53
C ASP A 193 18.03 -2.01 -17.01
N PHE A 194 16.76 -1.68 -16.88
CA PHE A 194 15.71 -2.67 -16.70
C PHE A 194 15.04 -2.97 -18.05
N PRO A 195 15.54 -3.92 -18.84
CA PRO A 195 15.02 -4.19 -20.18
C PRO A 195 13.53 -4.59 -20.11
N ALA A 196 12.77 -4.22 -21.16
CA ALA A 196 11.34 -4.49 -21.23
C ALA A 196 10.99 -6.00 -21.21
N VAL A 197 11.90 -6.81 -21.71
CA VAL A 197 11.86 -8.28 -21.65
C VAL A 197 13.07 -8.74 -20.83
N LYS A 198 12.85 -9.63 -19.89
CA LYS A 198 13.94 -10.18 -19.08
C LYS A 198 14.95 -10.93 -19.96
N PRO A 199 16.25 -10.76 -19.72
CA PRO A 199 17.26 -11.57 -20.40
C PRO A 199 17.05 -13.07 -20.13
N PRO A 200 17.42 -13.95 -21.07
CA PRO A 200 17.30 -15.40 -20.90
C PRO A 200 17.97 -15.89 -19.62
N MET A 201 17.29 -16.74 -18.88
CA MET A 201 17.77 -17.31 -17.63
C MET A 201 18.46 -18.68 -17.82
N SER A 202 18.21 -19.35 -18.97
CA SER A 202 18.75 -20.66 -19.28
C SER A 202 18.82 -20.89 -20.78
N ASP A 203 19.79 -21.69 -21.21
CA ASP A 203 19.92 -22.18 -22.58
C ASP A 203 19.05 -23.43 -22.88
N LYS A 204 18.46 -24.03 -21.84
CA LYS A 204 17.52 -25.15 -21.99
C LYS A 204 16.12 -24.65 -22.33
N ILE A 205 15.85 -24.54 -23.63
CA ILE A 205 14.62 -23.92 -24.15
C ILE A 205 13.62 -24.99 -24.57
N VAL A 206 12.35 -24.80 -24.17
CA VAL A 206 11.20 -25.59 -24.64
C VAL A 206 10.23 -24.64 -25.37
N SER A 207 10.13 -24.79 -26.70
CA SER A 207 9.21 -23.99 -27.50
C SER A 207 7.76 -24.34 -27.19
N LEU A 208 6.92 -23.32 -27.01
CA LEU A 208 5.48 -23.51 -26.78
C LEU A 208 4.70 -23.39 -28.08
N PRO A 209 3.67 -24.24 -28.29
CA PRO A 209 2.76 -24.10 -29.42
C PRO A 209 1.99 -22.78 -29.36
N ARG A 210 1.84 -22.10 -30.50
CA ARG A 210 1.07 -20.87 -30.63
C ARG A 210 -0.36 -21.17 -31.07
N PRO A 211 -1.39 -20.70 -30.37
CA PRO A 211 -2.78 -20.94 -30.79
C PRO A 211 -3.14 -20.12 -32.01
N ASN A 212 -4.15 -20.61 -32.74
CA ASN A 212 -4.77 -19.85 -33.84
C ASN A 212 -5.79 -18.85 -33.26
N LEU A 213 -5.38 -17.59 -33.08
CA LEU A 213 -6.24 -16.55 -32.51
C LEU A 213 -7.52 -16.30 -33.30
N GLN A 214 -7.50 -16.46 -34.63
CA GLN A 214 -8.71 -16.28 -35.45
C GLN A 214 -9.73 -17.39 -35.19
N ALA A 215 -9.28 -18.61 -35.07
CA ALA A 215 -10.15 -19.72 -34.71
C ALA A 215 -10.74 -19.54 -33.30
N LEU A 216 -9.93 -19.07 -32.33
CA LEU A 216 -10.38 -18.77 -30.98
C LEU A 216 -11.43 -17.65 -30.96
N MET A 217 -11.27 -16.57 -31.74
CA MET A 217 -12.24 -15.49 -31.82
C MET A 217 -13.64 -15.96 -32.33
N CYS A 218 -13.67 -17.07 -33.06
CA CYS A 218 -14.92 -17.62 -33.56
C CYS A 218 -15.54 -18.67 -32.62
N ASN A 219 -14.71 -19.37 -31.85
CA ASN A 219 -15.13 -20.56 -31.09
C ASN A 219 -15.17 -20.35 -29.58
N ASP A 220 -14.50 -19.32 -29.09
CA ASP A 220 -14.50 -19.00 -27.67
C ASP A 220 -15.91 -18.66 -27.18
N ALA A 221 -16.22 -19.03 -25.95
CA ALA A 221 -17.40 -18.53 -25.25
C ALA A 221 -17.39 -17.00 -25.18
N THR A 222 -18.55 -16.40 -25.09
CA THR A 222 -18.64 -14.94 -24.90
C THR A 222 -18.00 -14.53 -23.57
N LEU A 223 -17.59 -13.26 -23.47
CA LEU A 223 -17.03 -12.73 -22.22
C LEU A 223 -18.02 -12.90 -21.05
N THR A 224 -19.32 -12.65 -21.30
CA THR A 224 -20.37 -12.81 -20.27
C THR A 224 -20.42 -14.27 -19.80
N GLU A 225 -20.45 -15.21 -20.71
CA GLU A 225 -20.48 -16.64 -20.37
C GLU A 225 -19.21 -17.05 -19.60
N ALA A 226 -18.02 -16.57 -19.99
CA ALA A 226 -16.78 -16.87 -19.27
C ALA A 226 -16.79 -16.30 -17.85
N ILE A 227 -17.34 -15.09 -17.65
CA ILE A 227 -17.50 -14.47 -16.33
C ILE A 227 -18.45 -15.28 -15.45
N GLU A 228 -19.62 -15.65 -15.96
CA GLU A 228 -20.63 -16.40 -15.18
C GLU A 228 -20.17 -17.82 -14.82
N ARG A 229 -19.41 -18.47 -15.71
CA ARG A 229 -18.89 -19.82 -15.48
C ARG A 229 -17.63 -19.86 -14.62
N ARG A 230 -16.91 -18.74 -14.49
CA ARG A 230 -15.65 -18.65 -13.74
C ARG A 230 -15.86 -19.08 -12.29
N ARG A 231 -15.11 -20.07 -11.83
CA ARG A 231 -15.00 -20.48 -10.43
C ARG A 231 -13.58 -20.96 -10.13
N SER A 232 -13.21 -21.02 -8.84
CA SER A 232 -11.99 -21.71 -8.41
C SER A 232 -12.27 -23.19 -8.32
N ILE A 233 -11.46 -24.00 -8.99
CA ILE A 233 -11.63 -25.47 -9.05
C ILE A 233 -10.38 -26.07 -8.40
N ARG A 234 -10.59 -26.82 -7.31
CA ARG A 234 -9.55 -27.46 -6.51
C ARG A 234 -9.69 -28.97 -6.63
N GLY A 235 -8.91 -29.57 -7.46
CA GLY A 235 -8.94 -30.96 -7.82
C GLY A 235 -8.73 -31.10 -9.31
N GLU A 236 -7.95 -32.07 -9.73
CA GLU A 236 -7.48 -32.24 -11.07
C GLU A 236 -7.51 -33.72 -11.45
N ASP A 237 -7.55 -34.03 -12.76
CA ASP A 237 -7.53 -35.42 -13.25
C ASP A 237 -6.10 -35.79 -13.66
N ASP A 238 -5.31 -36.24 -12.70
CA ASP A 238 -3.92 -36.64 -12.95
C ASP A 238 -3.82 -37.91 -13.78
N ASP A 239 -4.76 -38.84 -13.63
CA ASP A 239 -4.62 -40.18 -14.16
C ASP A 239 -5.03 -40.29 -15.63
N ASN A 240 -6.10 -39.57 -16.03
CA ASN A 240 -6.69 -39.78 -17.33
C ASN A 240 -6.53 -38.60 -18.28
N ASN A 241 -6.40 -37.39 -17.76
CA ASN A 241 -6.37 -36.19 -18.59
C ASN A 241 -5.53 -35.07 -17.98
N PRO A 242 -4.23 -35.28 -17.72
CA PRO A 242 -3.36 -34.20 -17.24
C PRO A 242 -3.29 -33.06 -18.25
N ILE A 243 -3.08 -31.81 -17.75
CA ILE A 243 -2.87 -30.64 -18.60
C ILE A 243 -1.75 -30.90 -19.60
N SER A 244 -1.91 -30.42 -20.84
CA SER A 244 -0.89 -30.58 -21.88
C SER A 244 -0.07 -29.29 -22.10
N ILE A 245 1.10 -29.44 -22.71
CA ILE A 245 1.96 -28.31 -23.12
C ILE A 245 1.25 -27.36 -24.08
N GLU A 246 0.35 -27.87 -24.93
CA GLU A 246 -0.49 -27.07 -25.83
C GLU A 246 -1.43 -26.16 -25.04
N GLN A 247 -2.11 -26.71 -24.03
CA GLN A 247 -3.02 -25.96 -23.18
C GLN A 247 -2.27 -24.93 -22.32
N LEU A 248 -1.15 -25.32 -21.74
CA LEU A 248 -0.30 -24.39 -21.00
C LEU A 248 0.23 -23.26 -21.91
N GLY A 249 0.72 -23.62 -23.11
CA GLY A 249 1.19 -22.66 -24.10
C GLY A 249 0.09 -21.70 -24.55
N GLU A 250 -1.11 -22.21 -24.84
CA GLU A 250 -2.25 -21.38 -25.19
C GLU A 250 -2.62 -20.38 -24.09
N LEU A 251 -2.71 -20.82 -22.84
CA LEU A 251 -3.02 -19.94 -21.70
C LEU A 251 -1.99 -18.81 -21.58
N LEU A 252 -0.70 -19.13 -21.57
CA LEU A 252 0.37 -18.14 -21.47
C LEU A 252 0.38 -17.17 -22.66
N TYR A 253 0.15 -17.68 -23.89
CA TYR A 253 0.09 -16.85 -25.07
C TYR A 253 -1.06 -15.85 -25.02
N ARG A 254 -2.25 -16.30 -24.64
CA ARG A 254 -3.45 -15.46 -24.57
C ARG A 254 -3.36 -14.39 -23.51
N THR A 255 -2.72 -14.69 -22.38
CA THR A 255 -2.76 -13.85 -21.17
C THR A 255 -1.53 -12.97 -20.96
N ALA A 256 -0.34 -13.38 -21.43
CA ALA A 256 0.92 -12.76 -20.98
C ALA A 256 1.94 -12.42 -22.07
N ARG A 257 1.78 -12.91 -23.31
CA ARG A 257 2.76 -12.67 -24.38
C ARG A 257 3.06 -11.19 -24.62
N VAL A 258 4.22 -10.88 -25.15
CA VAL A 258 4.50 -9.58 -25.77
C VAL A 258 3.77 -9.50 -27.12
N LYS A 259 2.83 -8.58 -27.25
CA LYS A 259 2.11 -8.31 -28.50
C LYS A 259 2.93 -7.47 -29.45
N LYS A 260 3.69 -6.52 -28.92
CA LYS A 260 4.54 -5.58 -29.67
C LYS A 260 5.53 -4.92 -28.74
N CYS A 261 6.77 -4.74 -29.19
CA CYS A 261 7.73 -3.80 -28.61
C CYS A 261 7.48 -2.40 -29.20
N VAL A 262 7.51 -1.38 -28.39
CA VAL A 262 7.19 0.00 -28.77
C VAL A 262 8.12 1.00 -28.10
N SER A 263 8.37 2.13 -28.76
CA SER A 263 9.09 3.25 -28.14
C SER A 263 8.18 4.00 -27.16
N PRO A 264 8.75 4.76 -26.20
CA PRO A 264 7.98 5.64 -25.34
C PRO A 264 7.09 6.62 -26.11
N GLN A 265 7.58 7.18 -27.21
CA GLN A 265 6.81 8.05 -28.08
C GLN A 265 5.58 7.35 -28.66
N GLU A 266 5.70 6.08 -29.09
CA GLU A 266 4.57 5.29 -29.59
C GLU A 266 3.59 4.91 -28.46
N MET A 267 4.09 4.68 -27.26
CA MET A 267 3.27 4.32 -26.08
C MET A 267 2.44 5.50 -25.60
N PHE A 268 3.05 6.66 -25.40
CA PHE A 268 2.46 7.81 -24.69
C PHE A 268 2.02 8.95 -25.61
N GLY A 269 2.46 8.96 -26.88
CA GLY A 269 2.12 10.03 -27.83
C GLY A 269 2.52 11.42 -27.31
N LYS A 270 1.57 12.36 -27.34
CA LYS A 270 1.79 13.74 -26.91
C LYS A 270 2.12 13.89 -25.39
N TYR A 271 1.75 12.94 -24.59
CA TYR A 271 2.05 12.98 -23.14
C TYR A 271 3.51 12.69 -22.84
N TRP A 272 4.25 12.16 -23.80
CA TRP A 272 5.67 11.86 -23.67
C TRP A 272 6.56 13.12 -23.60
N LEU A 273 6.14 14.22 -24.21
CA LEU A 273 7.00 15.42 -24.35
C LEU A 273 7.53 15.99 -23.03
N LYS A 274 6.72 16.00 -21.97
CA LYS A 274 7.14 16.48 -20.65
C LYS A 274 8.14 15.52 -19.99
N GLU A 275 7.86 14.23 -20.05
CA GLU A 275 8.74 13.20 -19.47
C GLU A 275 10.07 13.13 -20.24
N GLN A 276 10.01 13.27 -21.56
CA GLN A 276 11.18 13.27 -22.43
C GLN A 276 12.18 14.36 -22.06
N SER A 277 11.74 15.60 -21.84
CA SER A 277 12.65 16.70 -21.50
C SER A 277 13.40 16.46 -20.18
N ILE A 278 12.72 15.96 -19.16
CA ILE A 278 13.34 15.65 -17.86
C ILE A 278 14.43 14.57 -18.01
N LEU A 279 14.16 13.53 -18.79
CA LEU A 279 15.09 12.42 -18.99
C LEU A 279 16.26 12.80 -19.91
N GLU A 280 16.01 13.59 -20.96
CA GLU A 280 17.05 14.11 -21.85
C GLU A 280 18.02 15.04 -21.11
N GLU A 281 17.53 15.94 -20.25
CA GLU A 281 18.36 16.79 -19.39
C GLU A 281 19.25 15.97 -18.45
N ALA A 282 18.72 14.83 -17.95
CA ALA A 282 19.47 13.91 -17.12
C ALA A 282 20.38 12.95 -17.91
N GLY A 283 20.34 12.96 -19.26
CA GLY A 283 21.09 12.02 -20.09
C GLY A 283 20.62 10.57 -19.98
N VAL A 284 19.36 10.35 -19.61
CA VAL A 284 18.77 9.03 -19.34
C VAL A 284 17.93 8.56 -20.51
N ASP A 285 18.18 7.33 -20.98
CA ASP A 285 17.31 6.64 -21.95
C ASP A 285 16.19 5.89 -21.21
N TYR A 286 14.94 6.18 -21.56
CA TYR A 286 13.78 5.48 -21.00
C TYR A 286 13.75 3.99 -21.38
N GLY A 287 14.32 3.67 -22.52
CA GLY A 287 14.35 2.32 -23.07
C GLY A 287 13.06 1.90 -23.78
N GLU A 288 13.07 0.68 -24.28
CA GLU A 288 11.95 0.07 -24.98
C GLU A 288 10.83 -0.33 -24.00
N LEU A 289 9.59 -0.30 -24.48
CA LEU A 289 8.39 -0.73 -23.77
C LEU A 289 7.72 -1.88 -24.53
N THR A 290 6.82 -2.59 -23.86
CA THR A 290 6.04 -3.67 -24.49
C THR A 290 4.55 -3.40 -24.35
N ARG A 291 3.77 -3.96 -25.27
CA ARG A 291 2.31 -4.09 -25.16
C ARG A 291 1.98 -5.55 -24.88
N ARG A 292 1.26 -5.81 -23.81
CA ARG A 292 0.82 -7.15 -23.38
C ARG A 292 -0.71 -7.26 -23.37
N PRO A 293 -1.32 -8.45 -23.20
CA PRO A 293 -2.78 -8.63 -23.14
C PRO A 293 -3.44 -8.00 -21.90
N TYR A 294 -2.70 -7.70 -20.86
CA TYR A 294 -3.18 -7.03 -19.66
C TYR A 294 -2.58 -5.63 -19.54
N PRO A 295 -3.23 -4.69 -18.83
CA PRO A 295 -2.69 -3.37 -18.59
C PRO A 295 -1.59 -3.39 -17.52
N GLY A 296 -0.65 -2.45 -17.62
CA GLY A 296 0.41 -2.23 -16.63
C GLY A 296 0.64 -0.73 -16.42
N GLY A 297 0.94 -0.31 -15.19
CA GLY A 297 1.24 1.08 -14.84
C GLY A 297 2.38 1.64 -15.67
N GLY A 298 2.14 2.74 -16.40
CA GLY A 298 3.14 3.36 -17.26
C GLY A 298 3.71 2.46 -18.37
N GLY A 299 3.06 1.35 -18.71
CA GLY A 299 3.56 0.38 -19.70
C GLY A 299 4.82 -0.36 -19.24
N MET A 300 5.12 -0.35 -17.93
CA MET A 300 6.37 -0.90 -17.38
C MET A 300 6.42 -2.42 -17.41
N TYR A 301 5.29 -3.10 -17.16
CA TYR A 301 5.17 -4.56 -17.20
C TYR A 301 6.28 -5.26 -16.41
N GLU A 302 6.29 -5.02 -15.11
CA GLU A 302 7.27 -5.54 -14.16
C GLU A 302 7.08 -7.03 -13.83
N LEU A 303 5.91 -7.61 -14.16
CA LEU A 303 5.59 -8.99 -13.80
C LEU A 303 6.25 -9.97 -14.75
N GLU A 304 6.90 -10.98 -14.16
CA GLU A 304 7.41 -12.17 -14.84
C GLU A 304 6.60 -13.40 -14.40
N ILE A 305 6.60 -14.44 -15.21
CA ILE A 305 5.87 -15.68 -14.94
C ILE A 305 6.84 -16.84 -14.95
N TYR A 306 6.83 -17.59 -13.87
CA TYR A 306 7.51 -18.86 -13.76
C TYR A 306 6.49 -19.99 -13.70
N VAL A 307 6.87 -21.12 -14.21
CA VAL A 307 6.01 -22.30 -14.30
C VAL A 307 6.66 -23.44 -13.52
N ILE A 308 6.07 -23.84 -12.40
CA ILE A 308 6.44 -25.05 -11.68
C ILE A 308 5.59 -26.19 -12.24
N VAL A 309 6.21 -27.18 -12.82
CA VAL A 309 5.55 -28.32 -13.46
C VAL A 309 5.74 -29.55 -12.60
N ARG A 310 4.66 -30.05 -12.01
CA ARG A 310 4.59 -31.38 -11.39
C ARG A 310 4.13 -32.42 -12.42
N LEU A 311 3.10 -32.12 -13.18
CA LEU A 311 2.55 -33.02 -14.16
C LEU A 311 1.99 -32.21 -15.34
N CYS A 312 2.60 -32.40 -16.52
CA CYS A 312 2.15 -31.78 -17.76
C CYS A 312 2.52 -32.69 -18.93
N GLN A 313 1.52 -33.08 -19.71
CA GLN A 313 1.79 -33.93 -20.88
C GLN A 313 2.66 -33.19 -21.89
N GLY A 314 3.80 -33.77 -22.23
CA GLY A 314 4.76 -33.18 -23.18
C GLY A 314 5.77 -32.23 -22.56
N LEU A 315 5.79 -32.07 -21.24
CA LEU A 315 6.73 -31.20 -20.52
C LEU A 315 7.30 -31.93 -19.29
N SER A 316 8.61 -31.88 -19.11
CA SER A 316 9.27 -32.49 -17.95
C SER A 316 8.97 -31.74 -16.65
N GLN A 317 9.08 -32.42 -15.52
CA GLN A 317 8.98 -31.82 -14.20
C GLN A 317 10.14 -30.83 -13.98
N GLY A 318 9.80 -29.64 -13.44
CA GLY A 318 10.82 -28.62 -13.21
C GLY A 318 10.26 -27.24 -12.96
N VAL A 319 11.16 -26.28 -12.80
CA VAL A 319 10.87 -24.85 -12.75
C VAL A 319 11.35 -24.19 -14.04
N TYR A 320 10.49 -23.45 -14.65
CA TYR A 320 10.73 -22.76 -15.92
C TYR A 320 10.44 -21.27 -15.78
N HIS A 321 11.21 -20.42 -16.45
CA HIS A 321 10.84 -19.04 -16.73
C HIS A 321 10.12 -18.98 -18.09
N TYR A 322 9.06 -18.18 -18.18
CA TYR A 322 8.35 -17.95 -19.44
C TYR A 322 8.88 -16.71 -20.13
N ASP A 323 9.51 -16.87 -21.32
CA ASP A 323 9.82 -15.74 -22.20
C ASP A 323 8.57 -15.31 -22.97
N PRO A 324 8.00 -14.13 -22.65
CA PRO A 324 6.77 -13.67 -23.28
C PRO A 324 6.97 -13.13 -24.71
N LEU A 325 8.20 -12.81 -25.11
CA LEU A 325 8.52 -12.31 -26.45
C LEU A 325 8.62 -13.44 -27.46
N ASN A 326 9.40 -14.46 -27.13
CA ASN A 326 9.66 -15.59 -28.02
C ASN A 326 8.63 -16.72 -27.85
N HIS A 327 7.85 -16.68 -26.80
CA HIS A 327 6.85 -17.69 -26.43
C HIS A 327 7.47 -19.08 -26.27
N HIS A 328 8.38 -19.17 -25.30
CA HIS A 328 9.02 -20.42 -24.91
C HIS A 328 9.23 -20.46 -23.39
N LEU A 329 9.57 -21.64 -22.88
CA LEU A 329 9.96 -21.86 -21.50
C LEU A 329 11.46 -22.09 -21.43
N GLU A 330 12.11 -21.51 -20.43
CA GLU A 330 13.52 -21.65 -20.11
C GLU A 330 13.64 -22.47 -18.82
N MET A 331 14.15 -23.70 -18.89
CA MET A 331 14.29 -24.58 -17.73
C MET A 331 15.36 -24.05 -16.79
N ILE A 332 14.97 -23.70 -15.57
CA ILE A 332 15.88 -23.21 -14.52
C ILE A 332 16.31 -24.37 -13.63
N PHE A 333 15.36 -25.21 -13.23
CA PHE A 333 15.58 -26.29 -12.31
C PHE A 333 14.79 -27.53 -12.74
N GLU A 334 15.42 -28.73 -12.64
CA GLU A 334 14.81 -30.01 -12.97
C GLU A 334 14.60 -30.80 -11.67
N PHE A 335 13.37 -31.26 -11.42
CA PHE A 335 13.07 -32.06 -10.24
C PHE A 335 13.37 -33.53 -10.48
N GLU A 336 13.95 -34.19 -9.48
CA GLU A 336 14.22 -35.64 -9.53
C GLU A 336 13.02 -36.47 -9.03
N SER A 337 12.11 -35.86 -8.26
CA SER A 337 10.94 -36.56 -7.70
C SER A 337 9.80 -35.58 -7.36
N ASP A 338 8.55 -36.10 -7.27
CA ASP A 338 7.37 -35.32 -6.87
C ASP A 338 7.50 -34.73 -5.45
N THR A 339 8.26 -35.39 -4.57
CA THR A 339 8.48 -34.91 -3.21
C THR A 339 9.28 -33.60 -3.19
N ASP A 340 10.26 -33.48 -4.11
CA ASP A 340 11.10 -32.27 -4.19
C ASP A 340 10.30 -31.04 -4.59
N ILE A 341 9.30 -31.19 -5.46
CA ILE A 341 8.45 -30.09 -5.92
C ILE A 341 7.67 -29.46 -4.76
N LEU A 342 7.10 -30.29 -3.89
CA LEU A 342 6.26 -29.83 -2.79
C LEU A 342 7.07 -29.22 -1.65
N THR A 343 8.23 -29.79 -1.35
CA THR A 343 9.11 -29.28 -0.29
C THR A 343 9.85 -28.03 -0.72
N THR A 344 10.25 -27.95 -1.98
CA THR A 344 11.08 -26.87 -2.52
C THR A 344 10.25 -25.64 -2.91
N SER A 345 8.98 -25.81 -3.30
CA SER A 345 8.11 -24.69 -3.63
C SER A 345 7.39 -24.02 -2.44
N GLY A 346 7.62 -24.52 -1.21
CA GLY A 346 6.90 -24.05 -0.02
C GLY A 346 5.41 -24.42 0.01
N TYR A 347 4.90 -25.07 -1.04
CA TYR A 347 3.49 -25.42 -1.16
C TYR A 347 3.09 -26.65 -0.33
N GLY A 348 4.05 -27.44 0.18
CA GLY A 348 3.77 -28.59 1.04
C GLY A 348 3.03 -28.23 2.33
N MET A 349 3.28 -27.06 2.90
CA MET A 349 2.55 -26.58 4.10
C MET A 349 1.13 -26.13 3.79
N TRP A 350 0.84 -25.71 2.58
CA TRP A 350 -0.46 -25.22 2.15
C TRP A 350 -1.44 -26.36 1.83
N ASN A 351 -0.92 -27.47 1.31
CA ASN A 351 -1.69 -28.64 0.93
C ASN A 351 -2.38 -29.35 2.10
N ALA A 352 -1.85 -29.23 3.31
CA ALA A 352 -2.39 -29.97 4.45
C ALA A 352 -3.83 -29.56 4.85
N ASN A 353 -4.29 -28.35 4.46
CA ASN A 353 -5.58 -27.82 4.96
C ASN A 353 -6.52 -27.21 3.91
N ALA A 354 -6.12 -27.00 2.67
CA ALA A 354 -6.94 -26.24 1.71
C ALA A 354 -7.09 -26.89 0.31
N ILE A 355 -6.20 -27.80 -0.09
CA ILE A 355 -6.22 -28.42 -1.42
C ILE A 355 -6.05 -29.92 -1.23
N ALA A 356 -7.03 -30.69 -1.69
CA ALA A 356 -7.05 -32.15 -1.52
C ALA A 356 -5.97 -32.88 -2.36
N GLN A 357 -5.42 -32.21 -3.35
CA GLN A 357 -4.46 -32.77 -4.32
C GLN A 357 -3.44 -31.71 -4.73
N SER A 358 -2.17 -32.10 -4.93
CA SER A 358 -1.12 -31.23 -5.44
C SER A 358 -1.45 -30.77 -6.86
N PRO A 359 -1.30 -29.46 -7.17
CA PRO A 359 -1.62 -28.94 -8.50
C PRO A 359 -0.70 -29.52 -9.58
N GLN A 360 -1.22 -29.69 -10.78
CA GLN A 360 -0.44 -30.15 -11.93
C GLN A 360 0.60 -29.12 -12.34
N VAL A 361 0.21 -27.83 -12.34
CA VAL A 361 1.06 -26.68 -12.69
C VAL A 361 0.81 -25.54 -11.71
N ILE A 362 1.87 -24.86 -11.31
CA ILE A 362 1.80 -23.61 -10.55
C ILE A 362 2.42 -22.50 -11.39
N LEU A 363 1.65 -21.45 -11.67
CA LEU A 363 2.16 -20.21 -12.25
C LEU A 363 2.57 -19.29 -11.10
N VAL A 364 3.87 -19.08 -10.92
CA VAL A 364 4.43 -18.15 -9.94
C VAL A 364 4.63 -16.81 -10.64
N ILE A 365 4.03 -15.77 -10.09
CA ILE A 365 4.15 -14.40 -10.59
C ILE A 365 5.15 -13.69 -9.72
N THR A 366 6.24 -13.22 -10.31
CA THR A 366 7.22 -12.36 -9.65
C THR A 366 7.11 -10.93 -10.15
N ALA A 367 7.72 -9.99 -9.44
CA ALA A 367 7.84 -8.60 -9.87
C ALA A 367 9.30 -8.17 -9.89
N ARG A 368 9.77 -7.68 -11.03
CA ARG A 368 11.05 -6.97 -11.17
C ARG A 368 10.84 -5.55 -10.66
N PHE A 369 11.08 -5.33 -9.38
CA PHE A 369 10.71 -4.10 -8.69
C PHE A 369 11.29 -2.85 -9.33
N GLY A 370 12.56 -2.88 -9.71
CA GLY A 370 13.24 -1.74 -10.32
C GLY A 370 12.56 -1.20 -11.58
N ARG A 371 11.88 -2.05 -12.37
CA ARG A 371 11.12 -1.59 -13.53
C ARG A 371 10.03 -0.58 -13.18
N LEU A 372 9.37 -0.78 -12.04
CA LEU A 372 8.25 0.06 -11.61
C LEU A 372 8.71 1.16 -10.64
N PHE A 373 9.61 0.83 -9.71
CA PHE A 373 10.06 1.71 -8.63
C PHE A 373 10.91 2.89 -9.11
N ARG A 374 11.56 2.79 -10.28
CA ARG A 374 12.27 3.91 -10.90
C ARG A 374 11.38 5.11 -11.25
N LYS A 375 10.06 4.91 -11.36
CA LYS A 375 9.07 5.95 -11.68
C LYS A 375 8.06 6.18 -10.56
N TYR A 376 7.62 5.11 -9.90
CA TYR A 376 6.60 5.17 -8.86
C TYR A 376 7.25 5.01 -7.49
N ARG A 377 6.81 5.79 -6.51
CA ARG A 377 7.34 5.78 -5.15
C ARG A 377 6.33 5.17 -4.17
N SER A 378 5.61 5.97 -3.43
CA SER A 378 4.71 5.48 -2.37
C SER A 378 3.64 4.50 -2.85
N ILE A 379 3.20 4.59 -4.10
CA ILE A 379 2.18 3.70 -4.68
C ILE A 379 2.76 2.47 -5.40
N ALA A 380 4.08 2.35 -5.53
CA ALA A 380 4.71 1.36 -6.41
C ALA A 380 4.29 -0.07 -6.10
N TYR A 381 4.45 -0.53 -4.86
CA TYR A 381 4.08 -1.89 -4.48
C TYR A 381 2.56 -2.14 -4.58
N ALA A 382 1.74 -1.12 -4.30
CA ALA A 382 0.29 -1.22 -4.51
C ALA A 382 -0.08 -1.41 -5.99
N LEU A 383 0.69 -0.82 -6.92
CA LEU A 383 0.50 -1.06 -8.36
C LEU A 383 0.87 -2.50 -8.71
N VAL A 384 1.99 -3.04 -8.21
CA VAL A 384 2.37 -4.45 -8.41
C VAL A 384 1.20 -5.37 -8.03
N LEU A 385 0.65 -5.23 -6.82
CA LEU A 385 -0.45 -6.09 -6.36
C LEU A 385 -1.73 -5.95 -7.22
N LYS A 386 -2.02 -4.73 -7.71
CA LYS A 386 -3.13 -4.51 -8.65
C LYS A 386 -2.89 -5.20 -9.99
N HIS A 387 -1.67 -5.15 -10.52
CA HIS A 387 -1.33 -5.83 -11.76
C HIS A 387 -1.40 -7.36 -11.62
N VAL A 388 -0.97 -7.90 -10.48
CA VAL A 388 -1.14 -9.33 -10.14
C VAL A 388 -2.61 -9.73 -10.16
N GLY A 389 -3.48 -8.93 -9.52
CA GLY A 389 -4.93 -9.19 -9.53
C GLY A 389 -5.53 -9.21 -10.93
N ILE A 390 -5.12 -8.26 -11.79
CA ILE A 390 -5.54 -8.19 -13.18
C ILE A 390 -5.07 -9.43 -13.98
N LEU A 391 -3.80 -9.82 -13.82
CA LEU A 391 -3.24 -10.97 -14.52
C LEU A 391 -3.91 -12.28 -14.07
N LYS A 392 -4.14 -12.46 -12.76
CA LYS A 392 -4.87 -13.62 -12.22
C LYS A 392 -6.30 -13.68 -12.76
N GLN A 393 -6.99 -12.55 -12.91
CA GLN A 393 -8.33 -12.55 -13.52
C GLN A 393 -8.29 -12.97 -14.99
N ASN A 394 -7.27 -12.55 -15.75
CA ASN A 394 -7.09 -13.02 -17.13
C ASN A 394 -6.84 -14.53 -17.18
N PHE A 395 -6.01 -15.06 -16.27
CA PHE A 395 -5.81 -16.51 -16.15
C PHE A 395 -7.14 -17.24 -15.88
N TYR A 396 -7.95 -16.75 -14.94
CA TYR A 396 -9.25 -17.34 -14.66
C TYR A 396 -10.17 -17.40 -15.88
N LEU A 397 -10.35 -16.28 -16.58
CA LEU A 397 -11.26 -16.19 -17.71
C LEU A 397 -10.82 -17.08 -18.87
N VAL A 398 -9.53 -17.06 -19.19
CA VAL A 398 -8.97 -17.89 -20.27
C VAL A 398 -8.99 -19.37 -19.91
N ALA A 399 -8.58 -19.74 -18.71
CA ALA A 399 -8.62 -21.13 -18.23
C ALA A 399 -10.06 -21.68 -18.19
N THR A 400 -11.03 -20.88 -17.72
CA THR A 400 -12.46 -21.24 -17.74
C THR A 400 -12.94 -21.51 -19.15
N ASN A 401 -12.55 -20.67 -20.10
CA ASN A 401 -12.94 -20.82 -21.51
C ASN A 401 -12.28 -22.05 -22.16
N MET A 402 -11.06 -22.39 -21.71
CA MET A 402 -10.32 -23.58 -22.18
C MET A 402 -10.77 -24.89 -21.49
N GLY A 403 -11.70 -24.82 -20.51
CA GLY A 403 -12.12 -26.00 -19.76
C GLY A 403 -11.03 -26.55 -18.82
N LEU A 404 -10.23 -25.68 -18.24
CA LEU A 404 -9.20 -26.03 -17.24
C LEU A 404 -9.69 -25.76 -15.82
N ALA A 405 -8.93 -26.23 -14.82
CA ALA A 405 -9.18 -26.04 -13.39
C ALA A 405 -8.30 -24.91 -12.81
N PRO A 406 -8.77 -23.65 -12.79
CA PRO A 406 -8.03 -22.51 -12.28
C PRO A 406 -8.26 -22.28 -10.79
N THR A 407 -7.19 -21.95 -10.03
CA THR A 407 -7.31 -21.49 -8.64
C THR A 407 -6.23 -20.50 -8.29
N ALA A 408 -6.58 -19.27 -7.89
CA ALA A 408 -5.62 -18.33 -7.33
C ALA A 408 -5.22 -18.74 -5.92
N ALA A 409 -3.92 -18.76 -5.63
CA ALA A 409 -3.39 -18.91 -4.28
C ALA A 409 -3.24 -17.53 -3.60
N GLY A 410 -3.37 -17.51 -2.28
CA GLY A 410 -3.32 -16.29 -1.49
C GLY A 410 -1.94 -15.96 -0.93
N VAL A 411 -1.09 -16.99 -0.74
CA VAL A 411 0.23 -16.87 -0.12
C VAL A 411 1.16 -17.95 -0.64
N GLY A 412 2.41 -17.61 -0.88
CA GLY A 412 3.49 -18.52 -1.20
C GLY A 412 4.74 -18.24 -0.36
N ASP A 413 5.78 -19.02 -0.56
CA ASP A 413 7.07 -18.88 0.10
C ASP A 413 8.08 -18.24 -0.85
N SER A 414 8.34 -16.94 -0.67
CA SER A 414 9.25 -16.19 -1.51
C SER A 414 10.71 -16.61 -1.34
N ASP A 415 11.11 -16.99 -0.12
CA ASP A 415 12.49 -17.39 0.18
C ASP A 415 12.80 -18.76 -0.40
N ALA A 416 11.86 -19.71 -0.27
CA ALA A 416 12.01 -21.03 -0.91
C ALA A 416 12.10 -20.90 -2.44
N PHE A 417 11.29 -20.03 -3.05
CA PHE A 417 11.34 -19.79 -4.49
C PHE A 417 12.65 -19.13 -4.93
N ALA A 418 13.14 -18.14 -4.17
CA ALA A 418 14.42 -17.49 -4.43
C ALA A 418 15.60 -18.46 -4.36
N GLN A 419 15.59 -19.43 -3.43
CA GLN A 419 16.63 -20.46 -3.31
C GLN A 419 16.72 -21.36 -4.55
N ILE A 420 15.58 -21.70 -5.17
CA ILE A 420 15.54 -22.53 -6.37
C ILE A 420 16.00 -21.75 -7.61
N THR A 421 15.57 -20.52 -7.72
CA THR A 421 15.74 -19.71 -8.94
C THR A 421 16.98 -18.85 -8.94
N GLY A 422 17.60 -18.64 -7.76
CA GLY A 422 18.73 -17.73 -7.58
C GLY A 422 18.37 -16.26 -7.68
N LEU A 423 17.08 -15.90 -7.56
CA LEU A 423 16.63 -14.50 -7.59
C LEU A 423 17.03 -13.76 -6.33
N ASP A 424 17.41 -12.48 -6.49
CA ASP A 424 17.57 -11.58 -5.36
C ASP A 424 16.19 -11.08 -4.89
N TYR A 425 15.90 -11.31 -3.62
CA TYR A 425 14.61 -10.95 -3.00
C TYR A 425 14.23 -9.48 -3.17
N LEU A 426 15.21 -8.57 -3.17
CA LEU A 426 14.99 -7.13 -3.29
C LEU A 426 14.88 -6.64 -4.74
N GLU A 427 15.43 -7.39 -5.69
CA GLU A 427 15.35 -7.05 -7.12
C GLU A 427 14.13 -7.67 -7.80
N GLU A 428 13.89 -8.97 -7.52
CA GLU A 428 12.76 -9.71 -8.08
C GLU A 428 12.26 -10.76 -7.09
N SER A 429 11.02 -10.66 -6.66
CA SER A 429 10.43 -11.59 -5.70
C SER A 429 9.02 -12.00 -6.07
N VAL A 430 8.55 -13.08 -5.46
CA VAL A 430 7.20 -13.62 -5.64
C VAL A 430 6.16 -12.64 -5.08
N VAL A 431 5.13 -12.36 -5.88
CA VAL A 431 4.01 -11.46 -5.53
C VAL A 431 2.64 -12.11 -5.77
N GLY A 432 2.63 -13.35 -6.26
CA GLY A 432 1.39 -14.10 -6.40
C GLY A 432 1.54 -15.43 -7.10
N GLU A 433 0.62 -16.35 -6.84
CA GLU A 433 0.62 -17.70 -7.41
C GLU A 433 -0.77 -18.05 -7.94
N PHE A 434 -0.77 -18.92 -8.95
CA PHE A 434 -1.96 -19.40 -9.59
C PHE A 434 -1.82 -20.88 -9.94
N LEU A 435 -2.74 -21.69 -9.45
CA LEU A 435 -2.77 -23.13 -9.65
C LEU A 435 -3.58 -23.44 -10.90
N LEU A 436 -3.10 -24.38 -11.68
CA LEU A 436 -3.68 -24.75 -12.96
C LEU A 436 -3.57 -26.24 -13.20
N GLY A 437 -4.66 -26.83 -13.67
CA GLY A 437 -4.69 -28.24 -14.10
C GLY A 437 -5.90 -28.52 -14.98
N SER A 438 -6.10 -29.80 -15.27
CA SER A 438 -7.26 -30.29 -16.01
C SER A 438 -8.50 -30.36 -15.10
N LEU A 439 -9.70 -30.30 -15.69
CA LEU A 439 -10.94 -30.52 -14.94
C LEU A 439 -10.99 -31.96 -14.42
N PRO A 440 -11.46 -32.19 -13.19
CA PRO A 440 -11.71 -33.52 -12.67
C PRO A 440 -12.77 -34.23 -13.53
N ASN A 441 -12.61 -35.54 -13.73
CA ASN A 441 -13.61 -36.33 -14.42
C ASN A 441 -14.95 -36.25 -13.66
N SER A 442 -16.02 -36.02 -14.40
CA SER A 442 -17.39 -35.88 -13.86
C SER A 442 -17.93 -37.11 -13.11
N ASN A 443 -17.17 -38.22 -13.11
CA ASN A 443 -17.50 -39.46 -12.39
C ASN A 443 -16.89 -39.50 -10.97
N VAL A 444 -16.03 -38.56 -10.58
CA VAL A 444 -15.61 -38.37 -9.19
C VAL A 444 -16.47 -37.25 -8.62
N GLU A 445 -17.66 -37.59 -8.21
CA GLU A 445 -18.51 -36.71 -7.38
C GLU A 445 -17.63 -36.21 -6.22
N ALA A 446 -17.57 -34.89 -6.12
CA ALA A 446 -16.90 -34.22 -5.04
C ALA A 446 -17.49 -34.70 -3.71
N SER A 447 -16.86 -35.67 -3.09
CA SER A 447 -17.17 -36.04 -1.72
C SER A 447 -16.80 -34.87 -0.82
N GLY A 448 -17.78 -34.02 -0.51
CA GLY A 448 -17.69 -33.12 0.62
C GLY A 448 -17.98 -31.63 0.46
N LEU A 449 -18.72 -31.21 -0.57
CA LEU A 449 -19.35 -29.86 -0.55
C LEU A 449 -20.72 -30.03 -1.22
N GLU A 450 -21.77 -30.12 -0.38
CA GLU A 450 -23.14 -30.04 -0.83
C GLU A 450 -23.33 -28.82 -1.71
N SER A 451 -23.71 -29.07 -2.96
CA SER A 451 -24.20 -28.07 -3.89
C SER A 451 -25.41 -27.38 -3.26
N MET A 452 -25.27 -26.12 -2.89
CA MET A 452 -26.47 -25.26 -2.83
C MET A 452 -26.89 -25.06 -4.28
N GLU A 453 -27.75 -25.97 -4.76
CA GLU A 453 -28.59 -25.72 -5.92
C GLU A 453 -29.49 -24.53 -5.57
N VAL A 454 -29.23 -23.40 -6.20
CA VAL A 454 -30.25 -22.35 -6.25
C VAL A 454 -31.29 -22.85 -7.24
N ASP A 455 -32.40 -23.37 -6.68
CA ASP A 455 -33.60 -23.70 -7.43
C ASP A 455 -34.10 -22.45 -8.15
N GLY A 456 -33.92 -22.44 -9.46
CA GLY A 456 -34.27 -21.33 -10.37
C GLY A 456 -35.76 -21.36 -10.75
N SER A 457 -36.68 -21.55 -9.82
CA SER A 457 -38.10 -21.46 -10.06
C SER A 457 -38.83 -20.68 -8.95
N GLU A 458 -38.56 -19.36 -8.87
CA GLU A 458 -39.53 -18.41 -8.31
C GLU A 458 -39.54 -17.15 -9.17
N GLU A 459 -40.66 -16.92 -9.85
CA GLU A 459 -41.04 -15.65 -10.44
C GLU A 459 -41.08 -14.56 -9.35
N PRO A 460 -40.73 -13.28 -9.69
CA PRO A 460 -40.74 -12.22 -8.69
C PRO A 460 -42.17 -11.94 -8.21
N ALA A 461 -42.48 -12.37 -6.98
CA ALA A 461 -43.72 -11.98 -6.30
C ALA A 461 -43.68 -10.49 -5.98
N GLU A 462 -44.65 -9.74 -6.48
CA GLU A 462 -44.94 -8.36 -6.12
C GLU A 462 -45.13 -8.25 -4.59
N ALA A 463 -44.22 -7.53 -3.94
CA ALA A 463 -44.33 -7.22 -2.51
C ALA A 463 -45.35 -6.12 -2.27
N THR A 464 -46.60 -6.51 -1.98
CA THR A 464 -47.56 -5.62 -1.33
C THR A 464 -47.18 -5.47 0.14
N VAL A 465 -46.81 -4.27 0.53
CA VAL A 465 -46.58 -3.90 1.93
C VAL A 465 -47.90 -3.81 2.64
N SER A 466 -48.22 -4.79 3.51
CA SER A 466 -49.27 -4.65 4.53
C SER A 466 -48.60 -4.40 5.88
N ALA A 467 -48.93 -3.25 6.46
CA ALA A 467 -48.59 -2.92 7.83
C ALA A 467 -49.43 -3.81 8.79
N SER A 468 -48.74 -4.54 9.67
CA SER A 468 -49.38 -5.07 10.88
C SER A 468 -48.43 -5.00 12.07
N ASP A 469 -48.86 -4.20 13.02
CA ASP A 469 -48.55 -4.13 14.44
C ASP A 469 -47.80 -5.32 15.07
N THR A 470 -46.64 -5.00 15.69
CA THR A 470 -46.28 -5.61 16.96
C THR A 470 -45.57 -4.58 17.82
N GLY A 471 -46.21 -4.22 18.93
CA GLY A 471 -45.76 -3.25 19.89
C GLY A 471 -44.48 -3.63 20.63
N LEU A 472 -43.68 -2.62 20.85
CA LEU A 472 -42.73 -2.57 21.94
C LEU A 472 -42.94 -1.23 22.66
N ALA A 473 -43.23 -1.38 23.94
CA ALA A 473 -43.61 -0.35 24.89
C ALA A 473 -42.55 0.76 25.00
N GLY A 474 -43.05 1.96 25.20
CA GLY A 474 -42.27 3.18 25.38
C GLY A 474 -41.40 3.16 26.62
N MET A 475 -40.26 3.81 26.45
CA MET A 475 -39.55 4.50 27.53
C MET A 475 -39.34 5.94 27.04
N GLU A 476 -40.21 6.82 27.52
CA GLU A 476 -40.07 8.24 27.46
C GLU A 476 -38.86 8.63 28.34
N LEU A 477 -37.87 9.28 27.74
CA LEU A 477 -36.86 10.01 28.46
C LEU A 477 -37.27 11.47 28.43
N GLU A 478 -37.69 11.98 29.59
CA GLU A 478 -37.88 13.42 29.81
C GLU A 478 -36.57 14.19 29.65
N PRO A 479 -36.59 15.41 29.08
CA PRO A 479 -35.39 16.24 29.01
C PRO A 479 -35.20 16.94 30.36
N ASP A 480 -34.07 16.59 31.00
CA ASP A 480 -33.59 17.33 32.18
C ASP A 480 -33.06 18.70 31.76
N SER A 481 -33.84 19.72 32.08
CA SER A 481 -33.51 21.14 31.97
C SER A 481 -32.78 21.61 33.24
N GLY A 482 -31.50 21.38 33.31
CA GLY A 482 -30.61 21.93 34.33
C GLY A 482 -29.66 22.94 33.74
N GLU A 483 -29.99 24.26 33.86
CA GLU A 483 -29.03 25.33 33.65
C GLU A 483 -27.91 25.24 34.69
N PRO A 484 -26.61 25.25 34.33
CA PRO A 484 -25.54 25.40 35.32
C PRO A 484 -25.39 26.86 35.76
N GLU A 485 -25.36 27.04 37.06
CA GLU A 485 -25.08 28.34 37.70
C GLU A 485 -23.71 28.89 37.25
N PRO A 486 -23.57 30.24 37.14
CA PRO A 486 -22.32 30.89 36.75
C PRO A 486 -21.41 31.07 37.98
N GLY A 487 -20.36 30.28 38.04
CA GLY A 487 -19.35 30.46 39.11
C GLY A 487 -18.32 29.38 39.09
N GLN A 488 -17.31 29.52 38.22
CA GLN A 488 -15.94 29.06 38.32
C GLN A 488 -15.25 28.99 36.94
N THR A 489 -15.17 30.14 36.28
CA THR A 489 -14.36 30.31 35.06
C THR A 489 -13.33 31.42 35.29
N GLU A 490 -12.46 31.17 36.24
CA GLU A 490 -11.23 31.96 36.43
C GLU A 490 -10.24 31.06 37.16
N ILE A 491 -9.38 30.36 36.46
CA ILE A 491 -8.02 29.84 36.72
C ILE A 491 -7.75 28.72 35.69
N LEU A 492 -7.61 29.04 34.44
CA LEU A 492 -7.05 28.08 33.43
C LEU A 492 -6.51 28.80 32.17
N GLY A 493 -6.28 30.13 32.29
CA GLY A 493 -5.81 30.93 31.15
C GLY A 493 -4.30 31.10 30.99
N ASN A 494 -3.44 30.47 31.80
CA ASN A 494 -2.01 30.84 31.83
C ASN A 494 -1.02 29.67 31.78
N GLN A 495 -1.28 28.57 31.08
CA GLN A 495 -0.30 27.46 31.03
C GLN A 495 0.10 27.00 29.61
N LEU A 496 -0.21 27.75 28.55
CA LEU A 496 0.23 27.44 27.18
C LEU A 496 1.49 28.21 26.74
N GLU A 497 2.24 28.81 27.66
CA GLU A 497 3.34 29.74 27.33
C GLU A 497 4.62 29.10 26.76
N SER A 498 4.65 27.80 26.40
CA SER A 498 5.95 27.17 26.05
C SER A 498 5.97 26.23 24.85
N VAL A 499 4.93 26.16 24.03
CA VAL A 499 5.01 25.51 22.72
C VAL A 499 5.54 26.53 21.70
N GLY A 500 6.83 26.38 21.32
CA GLY A 500 7.45 27.28 20.34
C GLY A 500 7.00 26.94 18.91
N LEU A 501 6.70 27.96 18.12
CA LEU A 501 6.47 27.84 16.67
C LEU A 501 7.79 27.91 15.91
N VAL A 502 7.99 27.00 14.95
CA VAL A 502 9.06 27.04 13.95
C VAL A 502 8.41 27.13 12.58
N ALA A 503 8.78 28.15 11.79
CA ALA A 503 8.39 28.17 10.38
C ALA A 503 9.52 27.55 9.55
N GLU A 504 9.31 26.36 9.05
CA GLU A 504 10.08 25.81 7.95
C GLU A 504 9.35 26.26 6.67
N ILE A 505 9.80 27.39 6.07
CA ILE A 505 9.34 27.76 4.73
C ILE A 505 9.99 26.73 3.82
N ALA A 506 9.21 25.75 3.36
CA ALA A 506 9.63 24.91 2.25
C ALA A 506 10.12 25.84 1.14
N SER A 507 11.34 25.67 0.68
CA SER A 507 11.87 26.32 -0.49
C SER A 507 11.16 25.78 -1.72
N ALA A 508 9.90 26.22 -1.91
CA ALA A 508 9.27 26.16 -3.20
C ALA A 508 10.05 27.18 -4.05
N GLU A 509 10.88 26.71 -4.95
CA GLU A 509 11.38 27.50 -6.05
C GLU A 509 10.17 28.12 -6.74
N ILE A 510 9.97 29.42 -6.50
CA ILE A 510 9.06 30.23 -7.27
C ILE A 510 9.70 30.32 -8.64
N GLY A 511 9.30 29.43 -9.55
CA GLY A 511 9.61 29.56 -10.95
C GLY A 511 9.06 30.90 -11.44
N GLU A 512 9.95 31.83 -11.71
CA GLU A 512 9.63 33.06 -12.40
C GLU A 512 8.94 32.71 -13.72
N SER A 513 7.69 33.13 -13.85
CA SER A 513 7.01 33.12 -15.13
C SER A 513 7.71 34.10 -16.07
N PRO A 514 8.09 33.70 -17.30
CA PRO A 514 8.59 34.66 -18.27
C PRO A 514 7.43 35.56 -18.68
N GLU A 515 7.59 36.87 -18.43
CA GLU A 515 6.80 37.94 -19.02
C GLU A 515 6.86 37.87 -20.55
N ASN A 516 5.70 38.09 -21.14
CA ASN A 516 5.50 38.35 -22.57
C ASN A 516 6.49 39.36 -23.18
N THR A 517 7.18 38.95 -24.21
CA THR A 517 7.39 39.75 -25.44
C THR A 517 7.44 38.82 -26.64
#